data_d1670bdd7ac011d676409d9d807caa58
#
_entry.id   d1670bdd7ac011d676409d9d807caa58
#
_cell.length_a   1.000
_cell.length_b   1.000
_cell.length_c   1.000
_cell.angle_alpha   90.00
_cell.angle_beta   90.00
_cell.angle_gamma   90.00
#
_symmetry.space_group_name_H-M   'P 1'
#
loop_
_entity.id
_entity.type
_entity.pdbx_description
1 polymer ?
#
loop_
_entity_poly.entity_id
_entity_poly.type
_entity_poly.pdbx_seq_one_letter_code
_entity_poly.pdbx_strand_id
1 'polypeptide(L)'
;NALYDNGYVGQYLISHSEGLLSIKKLADKLSPVELELERRMEMWRVLQDSSLITPGRLRELRIYGGAQGIFVDKKTTVSVDGNFGVAVGVMHTGRHYADDLEEGGIIYHYPKTNRPVSRDRGEIEATKAAKENNLPVFIIIKEEKNPKKIQAVKMGWVQDWDDQEQLFLIEFGDAKPSYEVPLEQDAPFDLEGEISARYG
;
A
#
# COMPACT_ATOMS: atom_id res chain seq x y z
N ASN A 1 14.99 -18.35 -17.51
CA ASN A 1 15.63 -17.55 -16.45
C ASN A 1 15.02 -16.14 -16.28
N ALA A 2 14.46 -15.54 -17.34
CA ALA A 2 13.82 -14.23 -17.25
C ALA A 2 12.45 -14.25 -16.52
N LEU A 3 11.88 -15.41 -16.31
CA LEU A 3 10.56 -15.60 -15.69
C LEU A 3 10.62 -15.67 -14.16
N TYR A 4 11.79 -15.98 -13.61
CA TYR A 4 12.02 -15.97 -12.14
C TYR A 4 12.15 -14.55 -11.57
N ASP A 5 12.50 -13.57 -12.41
CA ASP A 5 12.63 -12.18 -11.97
C ASP A 5 11.27 -11.50 -11.72
N ASN A 6 10.19 -12.06 -12.20
CA ASN A 6 8.83 -11.53 -12.05
C ASN A 6 7.98 -12.33 -11.06
N GLY A 7 8.53 -12.94 -10.03
CA GLY A 7 7.91 -13.69 -8.90
C GLY A 7 6.55 -14.37 -9.13
N TYR A 8 5.68 -13.70 -9.84
CA TYR A 8 4.31 -14.11 -10.12
C TYR A 8 4.19 -15.26 -11.14
N VAL A 9 5.10 -15.34 -12.08
CA VAL A 9 5.05 -16.34 -13.15
C VAL A 9 5.71 -17.66 -12.75
N GLY A 10 6.59 -17.66 -11.74
CA GLY A 10 7.39 -18.80 -11.36
C GLY A 10 6.62 -20.02 -10.85
N GLN A 11 5.49 -19.83 -10.18
CA GLN A 11 4.71 -20.95 -9.62
C GLN A 11 3.83 -21.69 -10.64
N TYR A 12 3.48 -21.04 -11.76
CA TYR A 12 2.63 -21.62 -12.80
C TYR A 12 3.40 -22.33 -13.91
N LEU A 13 4.73 -22.32 -13.86
CA LEU A 13 5.60 -22.75 -14.96
C LEU A 13 5.94 -24.24 -15.00
N ILE A 14 5.32 -25.06 -14.19
CA ILE A 14 5.83 -26.42 -13.98
C ILE A 14 5.22 -27.46 -14.91
N SER A 15 4.53 -27.19 -15.99
CA SER A 15 4.13 -28.34 -16.75
C SER A 15 4.17 -28.32 -18.26
N HIS A 16 4.02 -27.23 -18.98
CA HIS A 16 4.01 -27.35 -20.45
C HIS A 16 4.32 -26.02 -21.18
N SER A 17 5.00 -26.12 -22.33
CA SER A 17 5.31 -25.02 -23.25
C SER A 17 4.06 -24.23 -23.70
N GLU A 18 2.90 -24.87 -23.76
CA GLU A 18 1.62 -24.21 -24.05
C GLU A 18 1.11 -23.35 -22.90
N GLY A 19 1.34 -23.77 -21.66
CA GLY A 19 1.02 -22.98 -20.46
C GLY A 19 1.85 -21.70 -20.38
N LEU A 20 3.12 -21.76 -20.72
CA LEU A 20 4.03 -20.61 -20.78
C LEU A 20 3.57 -19.55 -21.78
N LEU A 21 3.16 -19.98 -22.97
CA LEU A 21 2.61 -19.08 -23.99
C LEU A 21 1.28 -18.44 -23.58
N SER A 22 0.44 -19.19 -22.85
CA SER A 22 -0.84 -18.71 -22.35
C SER A 22 -0.66 -17.65 -21.25
N ILE A 23 0.26 -17.88 -20.30
CA ILE A 23 0.58 -16.95 -19.21
C ILE A 23 1.22 -15.68 -19.77
N LYS A 24 2.16 -15.79 -20.70
CA LYS A 24 2.77 -14.64 -21.36
C LYS A 24 1.73 -13.80 -22.11
N LYS A 25 0.81 -14.43 -22.84
CA LYS A 25 -0.29 -13.74 -23.52
C LYS A 25 -1.28 -13.10 -22.56
N LEU A 26 -1.44 -13.65 -21.34
CA LEU A 26 -2.28 -13.04 -20.29
C LEU A 26 -1.57 -11.84 -19.68
N ALA A 27 -0.29 -11.96 -19.36
CA ALA A 27 0.53 -10.86 -18.86
C ALA A 27 0.62 -9.68 -19.85
N ASP A 28 0.71 -9.98 -21.16
CA ASP A 28 0.71 -8.97 -22.23
C ASP A 28 -0.64 -8.21 -22.34
N LYS A 29 -1.70 -8.68 -21.68
CA LYS A 29 -3.03 -8.05 -21.66
C LYS A 29 -3.27 -7.21 -20.40
N LEU A 30 -2.48 -7.41 -19.35
CA LEU A 30 -2.62 -6.67 -18.09
C LEU A 30 -2.01 -5.27 -18.23
N SER A 31 -2.69 -4.29 -17.69
CA SER A 31 -2.16 -2.93 -17.54
C SER A 31 -0.99 -2.91 -16.53
N PRO A 32 -0.13 -1.89 -16.56
CA PRO A 32 0.93 -1.73 -15.56
C PRO A 32 0.43 -1.76 -14.12
N VAL A 33 -0.77 -1.23 -13.86
CA VAL A 33 -1.41 -1.23 -12.54
C VAL A 33 -1.77 -2.65 -12.11
N GLU A 34 -2.41 -3.42 -13.00
CA GLU A 34 -2.78 -4.80 -12.71
C GLU A 34 -1.56 -5.69 -12.47
N LEU A 35 -0.51 -5.53 -13.26
CA LEU A 35 0.76 -6.26 -13.06
C LEU A 35 1.39 -5.91 -11.70
N GLU A 36 1.37 -4.64 -11.31
CA GLU A 36 1.90 -4.21 -10.03
C GLU A 36 1.05 -4.71 -8.86
N LEU A 37 -0.29 -4.72 -8.99
CA LEU A 37 -1.19 -5.28 -7.99
C LEU A 37 -0.89 -6.77 -7.77
N GLU A 38 -0.81 -7.55 -8.85
CA GLU A 38 -0.49 -8.98 -8.78
C GLU A 38 0.88 -9.22 -8.12
N ARG A 39 1.88 -8.41 -8.46
CA ARG A 39 3.20 -8.46 -7.83
C ARG A 39 3.10 -8.23 -6.31
N ARG A 40 2.30 -7.25 -5.86
CA ARG A 40 2.12 -6.96 -4.42
C ARG A 40 1.36 -8.07 -3.71
N MET A 41 0.34 -8.64 -4.33
CA MET A 41 -0.39 -9.77 -3.77
C MET A 41 0.50 -11.00 -3.61
N GLU A 42 1.41 -11.27 -4.54
CA GLU A 42 2.39 -12.35 -4.41
C GLU A 42 3.41 -12.09 -3.31
N MET A 43 3.93 -10.86 -3.19
CA MET A 43 4.78 -10.47 -2.06
C MET A 43 4.07 -10.72 -0.73
N TRP A 44 2.77 -10.41 -0.64
CA TRP A 44 1.98 -10.61 0.55
C TRP A 44 1.85 -12.09 0.91
N ARG A 45 1.53 -12.97 -0.05
CA ARG A 45 1.50 -14.41 0.17
C ARG A 45 2.84 -14.93 0.71
N VAL A 46 3.93 -14.53 0.08
CA VAL A 46 5.28 -14.91 0.52
C VAL A 46 5.58 -14.45 1.94
N LEU A 47 5.09 -13.27 2.35
CA LEU A 47 5.26 -12.78 3.72
C LEU A 47 4.43 -13.57 4.73
N GLN A 48 3.19 -13.91 4.39
CA GLN A 48 2.32 -14.71 5.25
C GLN A 48 2.85 -16.12 5.47
N ASP A 49 3.46 -16.74 4.48
CA ASP A 49 4.08 -18.05 4.57
C ASP A 49 5.43 -18.05 5.32
N SER A 50 5.97 -16.86 5.61
CA SER A 50 7.29 -16.72 6.22
C SER A 50 7.21 -16.79 7.74
N SER A 51 7.89 -17.75 8.35
CA SER A 51 8.00 -17.87 9.81
C SER A 51 8.80 -16.74 10.48
N LEU A 52 9.64 -16.05 9.71
CA LEU A 52 10.49 -14.97 10.18
C LEU A 52 10.62 -13.88 9.13
N ILE A 53 10.19 -12.66 9.48
CA ILE A 53 10.35 -11.49 8.63
C ILE A 53 11.61 -10.74 9.04
N THR A 54 12.57 -10.66 8.14
CA THR A 54 13.84 -9.95 8.37
C THR A 54 13.98 -8.75 7.42
N PRO A 55 14.79 -7.74 7.77
CA PRO A 55 15.10 -6.64 6.84
C PRO A 55 15.74 -7.13 5.53
N GLY A 56 16.50 -8.21 5.56
CA GLY A 56 17.06 -8.85 4.36
C GLY A 56 15.96 -9.36 3.44
N ARG A 57 15.02 -10.13 4.00
CA ARG A 57 13.88 -10.67 3.25
C ARG A 57 13.03 -9.58 2.61
N LEU A 58 12.77 -8.49 3.34
CA LEU A 58 12.01 -7.37 2.79
C LEU A 58 12.74 -6.65 1.64
N ARG A 59 14.07 -6.59 1.66
CA ARG A 59 14.86 -6.04 0.55
C ARG A 59 14.81 -6.95 -0.68
N GLU A 60 14.91 -8.28 -0.49
CA GLU A 60 14.78 -9.26 -1.57
C GLU A 60 13.43 -9.14 -2.26
N LEU A 61 12.36 -9.01 -1.48
CA LEU A 61 11.00 -8.77 -1.97
C LEU A 61 10.77 -7.36 -2.52
N ARG A 62 11.75 -6.46 -2.41
CA ARG A 62 11.64 -5.06 -2.84
C ARG A 62 10.51 -4.30 -2.15
N ILE A 63 10.26 -4.62 -0.89
CA ILE A 63 9.30 -3.93 -0.02
C ILE A 63 10.00 -2.83 0.79
N TYR A 64 11.31 -2.97 1.00
CA TYR A 64 12.11 -2.15 1.89
C TYR A 64 13.44 -1.75 1.27
N GLY A 65 13.79 -0.46 1.34
CA GLY A 65 15.04 0.08 0.78
C GLY A 65 16.18 0.24 1.78
N GLY A 66 15.97 -0.08 3.06
CA GLY A 66 17.01 0.05 4.10
C GLY A 66 17.06 1.40 4.81
N ALA A 67 16.29 2.40 4.39
CA ALA A 67 16.12 3.68 5.07
C ALA A 67 14.83 3.69 5.92
N GLN A 68 14.67 4.69 6.76
CA GLN A 68 13.41 4.97 7.45
C GLN A 68 12.48 5.74 6.52
N GLY A 69 11.17 5.60 6.72
CA GLY A 69 10.14 6.34 5.99
C GLY A 69 9.49 5.56 4.86
N ILE A 70 9.16 6.24 3.78
CA ILE A 70 8.46 5.67 2.63
C ILE A 70 9.48 5.11 1.63
N PHE A 71 9.24 3.88 1.18
CA PHE A 71 10.03 3.24 0.14
C PHE A 71 9.26 3.19 -1.17
N VAL A 72 9.84 3.76 -2.22
CA VAL A 72 9.35 3.76 -3.59
C VAL A 72 10.27 2.92 -4.46
N ASP A 73 9.77 1.83 -5.00
CA ASP A 73 10.50 1.04 -5.99
C ASP A 73 10.30 1.62 -7.39
N LYS A 74 11.02 2.70 -7.69
CA LYS A 74 10.89 3.38 -8.99
C LYS A 74 11.14 2.46 -10.18
N LYS A 75 12.00 1.43 -10.03
CA LYS A 75 12.31 0.53 -11.14
C LYS A 75 11.09 -0.27 -11.62
N THR A 76 10.19 -0.62 -10.70
CA THR A 76 8.99 -1.39 -11.02
C THR A 76 7.74 -0.54 -11.16
N THR A 77 7.66 0.59 -10.45
CA THR A 77 6.43 1.37 -10.34
C THR A 77 6.37 2.60 -11.27
N VAL A 78 7.47 2.94 -11.95
CA VAL A 78 7.49 4.06 -12.90
C VAL A 78 6.57 3.84 -14.11
N SER A 79 6.26 2.59 -14.44
CA SER A 79 5.29 2.26 -15.49
C SER A 79 3.84 2.49 -15.07
N VAL A 80 3.57 2.56 -13.76
CA VAL A 80 2.26 2.85 -13.17
C VAL A 80 2.05 4.36 -13.04
N ASP A 81 3.03 5.04 -12.42
CA ASP A 81 3.08 6.51 -12.36
C ASP A 81 4.45 7.01 -12.81
N GLY A 82 4.49 7.65 -13.98
CA GLY A 82 5.71 8.07 -14.66
C GLY A 82 6.52 9.14 -13.95
N ASN A 83 5.95 9.87 -12.98
CA ASN A 83 6.61 10.98 -12.31
C ASN A 83 7.40 10.55 -11.08
N PHE A 84 6.69 10.01 -10.08
CA PHE A 84 7.27 9.70 -8.77
C PHE A 84 7.37 8.21 -8.52
N GLY A 85 6.68 7.39 -9.31
CA GLY A 85 6.42 5.98 -9.02
C GLY A 85 5.36 5.84 -7.94
N VAL A 86 5.17 4.63 -7.41
CA VAL A 86 4.17 4.34 -6.38
C VAL A 86 4.84 3.78 -5.14
N ALA A 87 4.45 4.27 -3.96
CA ALA A 87 4.96 3.78 -2.69
C ALA A 87 4.67 2.29 -2.52
N VAL A 88 5.66 1.52 -2.07
CA VAL A 88 5.56 0.08 -1.82
C VAL A 88 5.59 -0.22 -0.33
N GLY A 89 6.52 0.38 0.40
CA GLY A 89 6.69 0.15 1.82
C GLY A 89 6.64 1.45 2.62
N VAL A 90 6.00 1.40 3.78
CA VAL A 90 5.91 2.51 4.74
C VAL A 90 6.38 1.99 6.09
N MET A 91 7.36 2.66 6.70
CA MET A 91 7.97 2.19 7.94
C MET A 91 7.47 2.98 9.13
N HIS A 92 6.85 2.28 10.07
CA HIS A 92 6.47 2.81 11.38
C HIS A 92 7.51 2.39 12.44
N THR A 93 8.05 3.37 13.15
CA THR A 93 9.10 3.13 14.16
C THR A 93 8.60 3.22 15.59
N GLY A 94 7.37 3.69 15.82
CA GLY A 94 6.78 3.90 17.14
C GLY A 94 7.41 5.01 17.99
N ARG A 95 8.45 5.70 17.48
CA ARG A 95 9.24 6.64 18.30
C ARG A 95 8.63 8.03 18.44
N HIS A 96 7.87 8.46 17.45
CA HIS A 96 7.38 9.84 17.39
C HIS A 96 5.85 9.95 17.47
N TYR A 97 5.14 8.90 17.09
CA TYR A 97 3.70 8.87 16.95
C TYR A 97 3.18 7.46 17.30
N ALA A 98 3.36 7.05 18.56
CA ALA A 98 2.97 5.70 19.01
C ALA A 98 1.45 5.50 18.98
N ASP A 99 0.70 6.57 19.23
CA ASP A 99 -0.76 6.55 19.31
C ASP A 99 -1.45 6.53 17.92
N ASP A 100 -0.66 6.70 16.85
CA ASP A 100 -1.17 6.70 15.48
C ASP A 100 -1.37 5.29 14.90
N LEU A 101 -0.91 4.24 15.60
CA LEU A 101 -1.04 2.85 15.19
C LEU A 101 -2.14 2.17 15.98
N GLU A 102 -3.19 1.73 15.28
CA GLU A 102 -4.31 0.98 15.83
C GLU A 102 -4.40 -0.42 15.20
N GLU A 103 -5.33 -1.25 15.69
CA GLU A 103 -5.54 -2.59 15.16
C GLU A 103 -5.97 -2.59 13.69
N GLY A 104 -6.80 -1.64 13.31
CA GLY A 104 -7.39 -1.51 11.96
C GLY A 104 -6.61 -0.64 10.99
N GLY A 105 -5.59 0.11 11.41
CA GLY A 105 -4.91 1.04 10.53
C GLY A 105 -3.84 1.88 11.19
N ILE A 106 -3.34 2.85 10.42
CA ILE A 106 -2.33 3.80 10.89
C ILE A 106 -2.60 5.19 10.32
N ILE A 107 -2.44 6.21 11.16
CA ILE A 107 -2.24 7.59 10.73
C ILE A 107 -0.73 7.78 10.51
N TYR A 108 -0.33 8.01 9.27
CA TYR A 108 1.08 8.15 8.92
C TYR A 108 1.43 9.58 8.54
N HIS A 109 2.31 10.21 9.33
CA HIS A 109 2.73 11.58 9.09
C HIS A 109 3.65 11.71 7.87
N TYR A 110 3.52 12.80 7.14
CA TYR A 110 4.39 13.10 6.00
C TYR A 110 5.85 13.12 6.43
N PRO A 111 6.76 12.64 5.59
CA PRO A 111 8.19 12.71 5.89
C PRO A 111 8.63 14.17 6.00
N LYS A 112 9.24 14.52 7.14
CA LYS A 112 9.90 15.81 7.40
C LYS A 112 11.34 15.52 7.73
N THR A 113 12.19 15.46 6.70
CA THR A 113 13.57 15.06 6.87
C THR A 113 14.54 16.22 6.56
N ASN A 114 15.79 16.09 6.96
CA ASN A 114 16.85 17.02 6.56
C ASN A 114 17.37 16.77 5.13
N ARG A 115 16.69 15.92 4.36
CA ARG A 115 16.98 15.65 2.95
C ARG A 115 16.44 16.78 2.06
N PRO A 116 16.86 16.85 0.79
CA PRO A 116 16.26 17.80 -0.16
C PRO A 116 14.72 17.65 -0.18
N VAL A 117 14.01 18.79 -0.14
CA VAL A 117 12.53 18.86 -0.11
C VAL A 117 11.90 18.07 -1.27
N SER A 118 12.54 18.02 -2.43
CA SER A 118 12.09 17.25 -3.59
C SER A 118 11.97 15.76 -3.33
N ARG A 119 12.77 15.22 -2.38
CA ARG A 119 12.72 13.81 -2.00
C ARG A 119 11.52 13.51 -1.13
N ASP A 120 11.30 14.30 -0.10
CA ASP A 120 10.13 14.15 0.79
C ASP A 120 8.84 14.34 -0.02
N ARG A 121 8.79 15.35 -0.91
CA ARG A 121 7.68 15.54 -1.84
C ARG A 121 7.47 14.32 -2.74
N GLY A 122 8.52 13.75 -3.31
CA GLY A 122 8.40 12.56 -4.16
C GLY A 122 7.85 11.34 -3.42
N GLU A 123 8.20 11.17 -2.14
CA GLU A 123 7.67 10.09 -1.29
C GLU A 123 6.18 10.33 -0.96
N ILE A 124 5.78 11.59 -0.72
CA ILE A 124 4.37 11.97 -0.49
C ILE A 124 3.54 11.70 -1.74
N GLU A 125 3.94 12.21 -2.90
CA GLU A 125 3.21 12.01 -4.15
C GLU A 125 3.12 10.52 -4.54
N ALA A 126 4.19 9.75 -4.34
CA ALA A 126 4.17 8.30 -4.58
C ALA A 126 3.21 7.55 -3.63
N THR A 127 2.96 8.07 -2.44
CA THR A 127 1.97 7.48 -1.51
C THR A 127 0.54 7.84 -1.92
N LYS A 128 0.30 9.08 -2.40
CA LYS A 128 -0.98 9.48 -3.01
C LYS A 128 -1.28 8.62 -4.24
N ALA A 129 -0.28 8.38 -5.09
CA ALA A 129 -0.41 7.52 -6.26
C ALA A 129 -0.81 6.07 -5.91
N ALA A 130 -0.46 5.57 -4.72
CA ALA A 130 -0.94 4.26 -4.27
C ALA A 130 -2.46 4.22 -4.12
N LYS A 131 -3.09 5.25 -3.54
CA LYS A 131 -4.55 5.38 -3.48
C LYS A 131 -5.16 5.52 -4.86
N GLU A 132 -4.64 6.43 -5.68
CA GLU A 132 -5.18 6.75 -7.00
C GLU A 132 -5.17 5.54 -7.95
N ASN A 133 -4.15 4.68 -7.82
CA ASN A 133 -4.03 3.45 -8.60
C ASN A 133 -4.60 2.20 -7.89
N ASN A 134 -5.24 2.36 -6.74
CA ASN A 134 -5.78 1.25 -5.94
C ASN A 134 -4.73 0.14 -5.67
N LEU A 135 -3.55 0.53 -5.26
CA LEU A 135 -2.45 -0.39 -4.93
C LEU A 135 -2.21 -0.40 -3.41
N PRO A 136 -2.10 -1.59 -2.79
CA PRO A 136 -1.78 -1.68 -1.37
C PRO A 136 -0.33 -1.30 -1.10
N VAL A 137 -0.05 -0.81 0.10
CA VAL A 137 1.30 -0.56 0.63
C VAL A 137 1.59 -1.52 1.78
N PHE A 138 2.87 -1.79 2.04
CA PHE A 138 3.27 -2.66 3.15
C PHE A 138 3.73 -1.80 4.33
N ILE A 139 3.02 -1.89 5.45
CA ILE A 139 3.36 -1.17 6.66
C ILE A 139 4.31 -2.03 7.48
N ILE A 140 5.55 -1.56 7.59
CA ILE A 140 6.64 -2.25 8.30
C ILE A 140 6.70 -1.69 9.71
N ILE A 141 6.24 -2.47 10.68
CA ILE A 141 6.21 -2.09 12.10
C ILE A 141 7.50 -2.57 12.76
N LYS A 142 8.25 -1.64 13.32
CA LYS A 142 9.48 -1.93 14.06
C LYS A 142 9.19 -2.21 15.53
N GLU A 143 10.00 -3.08 16.12
CA GLU A 143 9.96 -3.28 17.57
C GLU A 143 10.46 -2.01 18.27
N GLU A 144 9.65 -1.43 19.16
CA GLU A 144 9.94 -0.16 19.84
C GLU A 144 11.28 -0.21 20.60
N LYS A 145 11.50 -1.27 21.37
CA LYS A 145 12.71 -1.48 22.18
C LYS A 145 13.93 -1.87 21.34
N ASN A 146 13.73 -2.42 20.17
CA ASN A 146 14.78 -2.85 19.26
C ASN A 146 14.48 -2.51 17.80
N PRO A 147 14.73 -1.26 17.36
CA PRO A 147 14.38 -0.81 16.00
C PRO A 147 15.10 -1.54 14.86
N LYS A 148 16.05 -2.40 15.17
CA LYS A 148 16.68 -3.28 14.17
C LYS A 148 15.79 -4.47 13.83
N LYS A 149 14.86 -4.83 14.71
CA LYS A 149 13.91 -5.92 14.50
C LYS A 149 12.61 -5.40 13.90
N ILE A 150 12.02 -6.24 13.09
CA ILE A 150 10.67 -6.05 12.54
C ILE A 150 9.72 -6.82 13.46
N GLN A 151 8.73 -6.12 14.01
CA GLN A 151 7.69 -6.71 14.83
C GLN A 151 6.64 -7.37 13.95
N ALA A 152 6.19 -6.65 12.92
CA ALA A 152 5.18 -7.11 11.99
C ALA A 152 5.29 -6.39 10.65
N VAL A 153 4.69 -6.98 9.62
CA VAL A 153 4.34 -6.32 8.37
C VAL A 153 2.83 -6.50 8.18
N LYS A 154 2.16 -5.42 7.85
CA LYS A 154 0.74 -5.40 7.51
C LYS A 154 0.57 -4.95 6.07
N MET A 155 -0.39 -5.50 5.35
CA MET A 155 -0.85 -4.90 4.11
C MET A 155 -1.85 -3.80 4.44
N GLY A 156 -1.74 -2.65 3.77
CA GLY A 156 -2.60 -1.50 4.02
C GLY A 156 -2.97 -0.78 2.73
N TRP A 157 -4.07 -0.06 2.78
CA TRP A 157 -4.63 0.70 1.67
C TRP A 157 -4.73 2.17 2.09
N VAL A 158 -4.11 3.05 1.33
CA VAL A 158 -4.22 4.50 1.58
C VAL A 158 -5.66 4.91 1.29
N GLN A 159 -6.37 5.32 2.34
CA GLN A 159 -7.78 5.71 2.25
C GLN A 159 -7.93 7.19 1.94
N ASP A 160 -7.12 8.01 2.61
CA ASP A 160 -7.17 9.45 2.44
C ASP A 160 -5.87 10.12 2.87
N TRP A 161 -5.77 11.43 2.63
CA TRP A 161 -4.69 12.27 3.12
C TRP A 161 -5.19 13.68 3.43
N ASP A 162 -4.48 14.35 4.34
CA ASP A 162 -4.66 15.74 4.67
C ASP A 162 -3.35 16.50 4.45
N ASP A 163 -3.34 17.41 3.47
CA ASP A 163 -2.16 18.22 3.16
C ASP A 163 -1.93 19.34 4.19
N GLN A 164 -2.94 19.75 4.96
CA GLN A 164 -2.81 20.76 6.00
C GLN A 164 -2.20 20.15 7.26
N GLU A 165 -2.77 19.05 7.73
CA GLU A 165 -2.26 18.28 8.87
C GLU A 165 -1.04 17.43 8.50
N GLN A 166 -0.77 17.23 7.20
CA GLN A 166 0.37 16.51 6.65
C GLN A 166 0.39 15.03 7.08
N LEU A 167 -0.69 14.33 6.84
CA LEU A 167 -0.86 12.94 7.21
C LEU A 167 -1.59 12.13 6.13
N PHE A 168 -1.41 10.80 6.21
CA PHE A 168 -2.16 9.79 5.47
C PHE A 168 -2.97 8.94 6.43
N LEU A 169 -4.17 8.57 6.03
CA LEU A 169 -4.95 7.50 6.66
C LEU A 169 -4.73 6.21 5.86
N ILE A 170 -4.19 5.18 6.50
CA ILE A 170 -3.94 3.88 5.88
C ILE A 170 -4.65 2.82 6.69
N GLU A 171 -5.57 2.09 6.07
CA GLU A 171 -6.34 1.02 6.67
C GLU A 171 -5.73 -0.34 6.36
N PHE A 172 -5.68 -1.24 7.34
CA PHE A 172 -5.12 -2.58 7.17
C PHE A 172 -6.17 -3.53 6.60
N GLY A 173 -5.75 -4.40 5.70
CA GLY A 173 -6.61 -5.42 5.12
C GLY A 173 -5.95 -6.18 3.99
N ASP A 174 -6.29 -7.48 3.89
CA ASP A 174 -5.80 -8.38 2.84
C ASP A 174 -6.46 -8.11 1.48
N ALA A 175 -7.53 -7.32 1.47
CA ALA A 175 -8.22 -6.82 0.29
C ALA A 175 -8.53 -5.33 0.49
N LYS A 176 -8.73 -4.62 -0.62
CA LYS A 176 -9.17 -3.23 -0.55
C LYS A 176 -10.49 -3.14 0.24
N PRO A 177 -10.57 -2.29 1.27
CA PRO A 177 -11.81 -2.06 1.98
C PRO A 177 -12.90 -1.60 0.99
N SER A 178 -13.99 -2.32 0.94
CA SER A 178 -15.17 -1.93 0.17
C SER A 178 -16.11 -1.22 1.14
N TYR A 179 -16.10 0.10 1.13
CA TYR A 179 -17.20 0.85 1.72
C TYR A 179 -18.36 0.80 0.72
N GLU A 180 -19.33 -0.07 0.97
CA GLU A 180 -20.66 0.20 0.49
C GLU A 180 -21.09 1.48 1.21
N VAL A 181 -20.96 2.62 0.53
CA VAL A 181 -21.74 3.79 0.92
C VAL A 181 -23.19 3.30 0.89
N PRO A 182 -23.90 3.21 2.04
CA PRO A 182 -25.32 2.97 1.97
C PRO A 182 -25.82 4.08 1.07
N LEU A 183 -26.39 3.73 -0.09
CA LEU A 183 -27.23 4.64 -0.83
C LEU A 183 -28.27 5.03 0.22
N GLU A 184 -28.09 6.20 0.85
CA GLU A 184 -29.22 6.86 1.48
C GLU A 184 -30.27 6.85 0.40
N GLN A 185 -31.22 5.91 0.52
CA GLN A 185 -32.43 5.99 -0.23
C GLN A 185 -32.91 7.40 0.08
N ASP A 186 -33.02 8.21 -0.96
CA ASP A 186 -33.63 9.52 -0.91
C ASP A 186 -34.98 9.37 -0.22
N ALA A 187 -34.97 9.32 1.10
CA ALA A 187 -36.16 9.61 1.87
C ALA A 187 -36.43 11.08 1.54
N PRO A 188 -37.56 11.41 0.93
CA PRO A 188 -37.85 12.78 0.60
C PRO A 188 -37.67 13.58 1.89
N PHE A 189 -36.72 14.55 1.86
CA PHE A 189 -36.40 15.39 2.99
C PHE A 189 -37.68 16.13 3.37
N ASP A 190 -38.37 15.68 4.41
CA ASP A 190 -39.57 16.30 4.93
C ASP A 190 -39.24 17.53 5.75
N LEU A 191 -38.98 18.62 5.03
CA LEU A 191 -38.71 19.94 5.58
C LEU A 191 -39.83 20.45 6.50
N GLU A 192 -41.10 20.03 6.30
CA GLU A 192 -42.21 20.46 7.12
C GLU A 192 -42.24 19.74 8.47
N GLY A 193 -41.85 18.47 8.53
CA GLY A 193 -41.78 17.71 9.78
C GLY A 193 -40.67 18.23 10.74
N GLU A 194 -39.51 18.63 10.21
CA GLU A 194 -38.43 19.18 11.06
C GLU A 194 -38.73 20.58 11.64
N ILE A 195 -39.45 21.41 10.90
CA ILE A 195 -39.81 22.76 11.38
C ILE A 195 -40.85 22.65 12.50
N SER A 196 -41.83 21.74 12.38
CA SER A 196 -42.84 21.54 13.42
C SER A 196 -42.28 20.98 14.72
N ALA A 197 -41.21 20.15 14.66
CA ALA A 197 -40.57 19.59 15.83
C ALA A 197 -39.68 20.56 16.59
N ARG A 198 -39.24 21.67 15.96
CA ARG A 198 -38.37 22.68 16.59
C ARG A 198 -39.10 23.90 17.13
N TYR A 199 -40.30 24.18 16.67
CA TYR A 199 -41.06 25.43 16.97
C TYR A 199 -42.51 25.21 17.40
N GLY A 200 -42.90 23.97 17.67
CA GLY A 200 -44.24 23.60 18.20
C GLY A 200 -44.30 23.61 19.74
#